data_159925e706130a699c600566a4f0b15b
#
_entry.id   159925e706130a699c600566a4f0b15b
#
_cell.length_a   1.000
_cell.length_b   1.000
_cell.length_c   1.000
_cell.angle_alpha   90.00
_cell.angle_beta   90.00
_cell.angle_gamma   90.00
#
_symmetry.space_group_name_H-M   'P 1'
#
loop_
_entity.id
_entity.type
_entity.pdbx_description
1 polymer ?
#
loop_
_entity_poly.entity_id
_entity_poly.type
_entity_poly.pdbx_seq_one_letter_code
_entity_poly.pdbx_strand_id
1 'polypeptide(L)'
;VPFGIVVARLFGLGDLRKIGSGNIGATNVLRTGNRLAAFLTLVLDAGKAGIAVLVAAALVGGDAAQLAGGAAFLGHCYPVWLGFRGGKGVATFLGTLLALAWPVGLAACLTWAITAAASRISSLSALVAAVLAPFWMWLLGRGDLVVLGGLLALLILLRHEPNIRRLIDGTEPRIGRRG
;
A
#
# COMPACT_ATOMS: atom_id res chain seq x y z
N VAL A 1 -4.62 -9.69 -7.53
CA VAL A 1 -4.64 -10.64 -6.40
C VAL A 1 -4.15 -9.93 -5.13
N PRO A 2 -4.86 -9.98 -3.98
CA PRO A 2 -4.36 -9.57 -2.67
C PRO A 2 -3.48 -10.69 -2.07
N PHE A 3 -2.17 -10.54 -2.13
CA PHE A 3 -1.25 -11.60 -1.74
C PHE A 3 -1.25 -11.90 -0.24
N GLY A 4 -1.66 -10.97 0.61
CA GLY A 4 -1.78 -11.27 2.04
C GLY A 4 -2.68 -12.46 2.37
N ILE A 5 -3.79 -12.63 1.64
CA ILE A 5 -4.67 -13.82 1.81
C ILE A 5 -3.98 -15.09 1.31
N VAL A 6 -3.30 -15.02 0.16
CA VAL A 6 -2.60 -16.18 -0.42
C VAL A 6 -1.48 -16.62 0.51
N VAL A 7 -0.64 -15.69 0.93
CA VAL A 7 0.46 -15.97 1.86
C VAL A 7 -0.04 -16.50 3.20
N ALA A 8 -1.10 -15.89 3.77
CA ALA A 8 -1.68 -16.37 5.02
C ALA A 8 -2.16 -17.81 4.93
N ARG A 9 -2.78 -18.20 3.81
CA ARG A 9 -3.21 -19.59 3.56
C ARG A 9 -2.02 -20.55 3.44
N LEU A 10 -0.99 -20.17 2.68
CA LEU A 10 0.22 -20.99 2.49
C LEU A 10 0.99 -21.22 3.80
N PHE A 11 0.98 -20.25 4.71
CA PHE A 11 1.66 -20.33 6.00
C PHE A 11 0.76 -20.75 7.17
N GLY A 12 -0.50 -21.13 6.91
CA GLY A 12 -1.44 -21.58 7.94
C GLY A 12 -1.77 -20.53 9.01
N LEU A 13 -1.76 -19.25 8.67
CA LEU A 13 -1.91 -18.14 9.64
C LEU A 13 -3.38 -17.83 10.02
N GLY A 14 -4.34 -18.57 9.47
CA GLY A 14 -5.76 -18.32 9.71
C GLY A 14 -6.33 -17.11 8.96
N ASP A 15 -7.47 -16.61 9.42
CA ASP A 15 -8.15 -15.50 8.75
C ASP A 15 -7.65 -14.16 9.29
N LEU A 16 -6.87 -13.44 8.47
CA LEU A 16 -6.32 -12.12 8.79
C LEU A 16 -7.39 -11.07 9.14
N ARG A 17 -8.62 -11.25 8.68
CA ARG A 17 -9.73 -10.33 8.98
C ARG A 17 -10.19 -10.39 10.42
N LYS A 18 -9.83 -11.48 11.13
CA LYS A 18 -10.13 -11.69 12.56
C LYS A 18 -8.97 -11.30 13.47
N ILE A 19 -7.86 -10.80 12.92
CA ILE A 19 -6.64 -10.48 13.66
C ILE A 19 -6.36 -8.98 13.59
N GLY A 20 -5.96 -8.38 14.69
CA GLY A 20 -5.46 -7.01 14.79
C GLY A 20 -6.37 -5.95 14.14
N SER A 21 -5.93 -5.35 13.03
CA SER A 21 -6.71 -4.32 12.34
C SER A 21 -7.78 -4.86 11.38
N GLY A 22 -7.91 -6.17 11.24
CA GLY A 22 -8.80 -6.80 10.25
C GLY A 22 -8.39 -6.61 8.78
N ASN A 23 -7.24 -5.98 8.52
CA ASN A 23 -6.73 -5.77 7.16
C ASN A 23 -5.93 -6.98 6.67
N ILE A 24 -5.90 -7.19 5.36
CA ILE A 24 -5.17 -8.30 4.71
C ILE A 24 -3.74 -7.93 4.28
N GLY A 25 -3.24 -6.75 4.65
CA GLY A 25 -1.90 -6.26 4.26
C GLY A 25 -0.78 -6.73 5.18
N ALA A 26 0.47 -6.51 4.73
CA ALA A 26 1.71 -6.98 5.36
C ALA A 26 1.83 -6.64 6.86
N THR A 27 1.45 -5.44 7.29
CA THR A 27 1.50 -5.05 8.71
C THR A 27 0.58 -5.89 9.58
N ASN A 28 -0.57 -6.32 9.05
CA ASN A 28 -1.46 -7.20 9.79
C ASN A 28 -0.96 -8.66 9.79
N VAL A 29 -0.36 -9.10 8.68
CA VAL A 29 0.36 -10.39 8.63
C VAL A 29 1.49 -10.42 9.67
N LEU A 30 2.24 -9.32 9.83
CA LEU A 30 3.30 -9.23 10.85
C LEU A 30 2.78 -9.47 12.28
N ARG A 31 1.54 -9.12 12.58
CA ARG A 31 0.92 -9.36 13.91
C ARG A 31 0.69 -10.83 14.21
N THR A 32 0.65 -11.71 13.21
CA THR A 32 0.65 -13.17 13.43
C THR A 32 1.97 -13.70 14.00
N GLY A 33 3.02 -12.87 14.02
CA GLY A 33 4.38 -13.25 14.42
C GLY A 33 5.25 -13.76 13.28
N ASN A 34 4.68 -14.04 12.11
CA ASN A 34 5.44 -14.57 10.96
C ASN A 34 6.03 -13.43 10.11
N ARG A 35 7.31 -13.13 10.34
CA ARG A 35 8.03 -12.06 9.63
C ARG A 35 8.23 -12.35 8.15
N LEU A 36 8.49 -13.62 7.79
CA LEU A 36 8.67 -14.02 6.39
C LEU A 36 7.38 -13.85 5.59
N ALA A 37 6.26 -14.28 6.15
CA ALA A 37 4.95 -14.11 5.52
C ALA A 37 4.61 -12.61 5.33
N ALA A 38 4.93 -11.77 6.32
CA ALA A 38 4.74 -10.32 6.21
C ALA A 38 5.62 -9.71 5.11
N PHE A 39 6.89 -10.09 5.03
CA PHE A 39 7.81 -9.65 3.99
C PHE A 39 7.33 -10.08 2.60
N LEU A 40 6.99 -11.36 2.41
CA LEU A 40 6.45 -11.87 1.14
C LEU A 40 5.17 -11.14 0.74
N THR A 41 4.27 -10.89 1.67
CA THR A 41 3.05 -10.10 1.40
C THR A 41 3.39 -8.71 0.89
N LEU A 42 4.35 -8.02 1.53
CA LEU A 42 4.79 -6.68 1.11
C LEU A 42 5.39 -6.70 -0.30
N VAL A 43 6.33 -7.61 -0.54
CA VAL A 43 7.05 -7.71 -1.83
C VAL A 43 6.10 -8.08 -2.97
N LEU A 44 5.21 -9.05 -2.75
CA LEU A 44 4.28 -9.49 -3.79
C LEU A 44 3.18 -8.45 -4.05
N ASP A 45 2.68 -7.75 -3.03
CA ASP A 45 1.68 -6.69 -3.21
C ASP A 45 2.26 -5.42 -3.86
N ALA A 46 3.53 -5.08 -3.61
CA ALA A 46 4.24 -4.03 -4.32
C ALA A 46 4.64 -4.49 -5.75
N GLY A 47 5.21 -5.68 -5.85
CA GLY A 47 5.75 -6.23 -7.09
C GLY A 47 4.69 -6.42 -8.18
N LYS A 48 3.47 -6.85 -7.83
CA LYS A 48 2.39 -7.01 -8.83
C LYS A 48 2.06 -5.69 -9.55
N ALA A 49 2.09 -4.57 -8.83
CA ALA A 49 1.86 -3.26 -9.41
C ALA A 49 3.08 -2.78 -10.19
N GLY A 50 4.28 -2.96 -9.64
CA GLY A 50 5.51 -2.64 -10.34
C GLY A 50 5.64 -3.39 -11.67
N ILE A 51 5.37 -4.69 -11.68
CA ILE A 51 5.39 -5.51 -12.90
C ILE A 51 4.35 -5.01 -13.91
N ALA A 52 3.11 -4.74 -13.48
CA ALA A 52 2.08 -4.23 -14.38
C ALA A 52 2.48 -2.89 -15.02
N VAL A 53 3.05 -1.98 -14.24
CA VAL A 53 3.59 -0.70 -14.72
C VAL A 53 4.70 -0.90 -15.74
N LEU A 54 5.71 -1.71 -15.40
CA LEU A 54 6.87 -1.93 -16.28
C LEU A 54 6.48 -2.62 -17.60
N VAL A 55 5.59 -3.61 -17.56
CA VAL A 55 5.08 -4.27 -18.75
C VAL A 55 4.28 -3.29 -19.61
N ALA A 56 3.39 -2.49 -19.04
CA ALA A 56 2.62 -1.51 -19.79
C ALA A 56 3.52 -0.42 -20.39
N ALA A 57 4.53 0.04 -19.66
CA ALA A 57 5.52 0.99 -20.16
C ALA A 57 6.27 0.45 -21.37
N ALA A 58 6.71 -0.80 -21.30
CA ALA A 58 7.48 -1.45 -22.38
C ALA A 58 6.65 -1.73 -23.64
N LEU A 59 5.37 -2.08 -23.49
CA LEU A 59 4.52 -2.48 -24.62
C LEU A 59 3.75 -1.31 -25.25
N VAL A 60 3.39 -0.28 -24.47
CA VAL A 60 2.44 0.76 -24.92
C VAL A 60 2.97 2.17 -24.66
N GLY A 61 3.68 2.38 -23.54
CA GLY A 61 4.25 3.68 -23.16
C GLY A 61 3.81 4.20 -21.80
N GLY A 62 4.21 5.45 -21.49
CA GLY A 62 4.09 6.03 -20.16
C GLY A 62 2.65 6.19 -19.64
N ASP A 63 1.73 6.62 -20.51
CA ASP A 63 0.32 6.79 -20.12
C ASP A 63 -0.33 5.46 -19.74
N ALA A 64 -0.06 4.41 -20.54
CA ALA A 64 -0.50 3.06 -20.22
C ALA A 64 0.11 2.53 -18.91
N ALA A 65 1.35 2.88 -18.62
CA ALA A 65 2.00 2.54 -17.37
C ALA A 65 1.29 3.18 -16.15
N GLN A 66 0.89 4.45 -16.27
CA GLN A 66 0.12 5.12 -15.22
C GLN A 66 -1.24 4.46 -14.99
N LEU A 67 -1.96 4.16 -16.07
CA LEU A 67 -3.24 3.45 -16.01
C LEU A 67 -3.10 2.05 -15.40
N ALA A 68 -2.05 1.31 -15.78
CA ALA A 68 -1.77 -0.02 -15.23
C ALA A 68 -1.50 0.03 -13.72
N GLY A 69 -0.73 1.01 -13.25
CA GLY A 69 -0.51 1.24 -11.82
C GLY A 69 -1.79 1.56 -11.05
N GLY A 70 -2.61 2.47 -11.59
CA GLY A 70 -3.93 2.79 -11.04
C GLY A 70 -4.86 1.58 -11.00
N ALA A 71 -4.93 0.81 -12.09
CA ALA A 71 -5.75 -0.40 -12.19
C ALA A 71 -5.27 -1.48 -11.22
N ALA A 72 -3.96 -1.68 -11.06
CA ALA A 72 -3.39 -2.63 -10.10
C ALA A 72 -3.75 -2.24 -8.66
N PHE A 73 -3.73 -0.94 -8.34
CA PHE A 73 -4.16 -0.43 -7.04
C PHE A 73 -5.66 -0.67 -6.79
N LEU A 74 -6.52 -0.32 -7.75
CA LEU A 74 -7.97 -0.54 -7.67
C LEU A 74 -8.29 -2.04 -7.52
N GLY A 75 -7.65 -2.90 -8.30
CA GLY A 75 -7.82 -4.35 -8.23
C GLY A 75 -7.31 -4.97 -6.93
N HIS A 76 -6.37 -4.31 -6.21
CA HIS A 76 -6.00 -4.69 -4.85
C HIS A 76 -7.05 -4.27 -3.82
N CYS A 77 -7.60 -3.06 -3.94
CA CYS A 77 -8.56 -2.51 -2.98
C CYS A 77 -9.96 -3.09 -3.15
N TYR A 78 -10.34 -3.39 -4.40
CA TYR A 78 -11.69 -3.80 -4.78
C TYR A 78 -11.69 -5.07 -5.65
N PRO A 79 -11.10 -6.19 -5.20
CA PRO A 79 -11.05 -7.41 -5.99
C PRO A 79 -12.44 -8.04 -6.11
N VAL A 80 -12.91 -8.26 -7.34
CA VAL A 80 -14.25 -8.80 -7.66
C VAL A 80 -14.50 -10.13 -6.95
N TRP A 81 -13.51 -11.04 -7.02
CA TRP A 81 -13.60 -12.39 -6.40
C TRP A 81 -13.58 -12.43 -4.87
N LEU A 82 -13.41 -11.28 -4.22
CA LEU A 82 -13.54 -11.11 -2.76
C LEU A 82 -14.76 -10.24 -2.39
N GLY A 83 -15.72 -10.08 -3.30
CA GLY A 83 -16.87 -9.20 -3.11
C GLY A 83 -16.45 -7.75 -2.85
N PHE A 84 -15.44 -7.26 -3.57
CA PHE A 84 -14.87 -5.91 -3.46
C PHE A 84 -14.23 -5.57 -2.09
N ARG A 85 -13.97 -6.57 -1.25
CA ARG A 85 -13.40 -6.42 0.10
C ARG A 85 -11.90 -6.73 0.09
N GLY A 86 -11.11 -5.86 -0.53
CA GLY A 86 -9.64 -5.97 -0.61
C GLY A 86 -8.90 -5.27 0.52
N GLY A 87 -7.60 -5.01 0.26
CA GLY A 87 -6.71 -4.29 1.15
C GLY A 87 -6.86 -2.76 1.08
N LYS A 88 -5.85 -2.07 1.59
CA LYS A 88 -5.79 -0.59 1.61
C LYS A 88 -4.85 0.00 0.55
N GLY A 89 -4.14 -0.84 -0.20
CA GLY A 89 -3.37 -0.45 -1.36
C GLY A 89 -1.98 0.13 -1.09
N VAL A 90 -1.51 0.26 0.15
CA VAL A 90 -0.27 0.96 0.47
C VAL A 90 0.97 0.34 -0.21
N ALA A 91 1.16 -0.97 -0.10
CA ALA A 91 2.28 -1.65 -0.77
C ALA A 91 2.18 -1.54 -2.30
N THR A 92 0.96 -1.70 -2.84
CA THR A 92 0.67 -1.55 -4.27
C THR A 92 0.96 -0.12 -4.76
N PHE A 93 0.58 0.90 -3.98
CA PHE A 93 0.89 2.30 -4.22
C PHE A 93 2.40 2.56 -4.26
N LEU A 94 3.15 2.10 -3.25
CA LEU A 94 4.61 2.26 -3.21
C LEU A 94 5.29 1.55 -4.38
N GLY A 95 4.83 0.33 -4.72
CA GLY A 95 5.33 -0.41 -5.88
C GLY A 95 5.02 0.28 -7.22
N THR A 96 3.84 0.89 -7.36
CA THR A 96 3.48 1.73 -8.52
C THR A 96 4.43 2.91 -8.65
N LEU A 97 4.68 3.66 -7.56
CA LEU A 97 5.57 4.83 -7.59
C LEU A 97 7.01 4.45 -7.88
N LEU A 98 7.52 3.37 -7.30
CA LEU A 98 8.88 2.87 -7.56
C LEU A 98 9.07 2.52 -9.04
N ALA A 99 8.06 1.94 -9.69
CA ALA A 99 8.13 1.55 -11.09
C ALA A 99 7.94 2.73 -12.07
N LEU A 100 7.06 3.69 -11.74
CA LEU A 100 6.82 4.87 -12.58
C LEU A 100 7.95 5.90 -12.48
N ALA A 101 8.47 6.12 -11.27
CA ALA A 101 9.53 7.07 -10.97
C ALA A 101 10.23 6.66 -9.67
N TRP A 102 11.32 5.87 -9.78
CA TRP A 102 11.99 5.33 -8.61
C TRP A 102 12.42 6.38 -7.56
N PRO A 103 12.82 7.63 -7.91
CA PRO A 103 13.15 8.63 -6.89
C PRO A 103 11.91 9.05 -6.08
N VAL A 104 10.76 9.19 -6.73
CA VAL A 104 9.48 9.50 -6.06
C VAL A 104 9.06 8.33 -5.17
N GLY A 105 9.14 7.11 -5.69
CA GLY A 105 8.84 5.89 -4.94
C GLY A 105 9.73 5.74 -3.72
N LEU A 106 11.04 6.03 -3.85
CA LEU A 106 11.98 6.01 -2.72
C LEU A 106 11.63 7.08 -1.68
N ALA A 107 11.34 8.32 -2.10
CA ALA A 107 10.92 9.38 -1.20
C ALA A 107 9.63 9.01 -0.43
N ALA A 108 8.66 8.41 -1.10
CA ALA A 108 7.44 7.91 -0.46
C ALA A 108 7.72 6.75 0.53
N CYS A 109 8.59 5.81 0.18
CA CYS A 109 9.03 4.73 1.07
C CYS A 109 9.75 5.27 2.30
N LEU A 110 10.67 6.23 2.13
CA LEU A 110 11.37 6.88 3.23
C LEU A 110 10.42 7.68 4.13
N THR A 111 9.47 8.42 3.54
CA THR A 111 8.42 9.12 4.28
C THR A 111 7.64 8.13 5.16
N TRP A 112 7.23 7.01 4.58
CA TRP A 112 6.55 5.96 5.32
C TRP A 112 7.43 5.42 6.47
N ALA A 113 8.69 5.09 6.18
CA ALA A 113 9.61 4.49 7.15
C ALA A 113 9.94 5.44 8.31
N ILE A 114 10.23 6.72 8.02
CA ILE A 114 10.51 7.74 9.03
C ILE A 114 9.29 7.96 9.93
N THR A 115 8.11 8.10 9.33
CA THR A 115 6.86 8.25 10.10
C THR A 115 6.58 7.00 10.95
N ALA A 116 6.84 5.80 10.42
CA ALA A 116 6.67 4.55 11.17
C ALA A 116 7.67 4.43 12.33
N ALA A 117 8.92 4.85 12.13
CA ALA A 117 9.92 4.86 13.20
C ALA A 117 9.56 5.83 14.33
N ALA A 118 9.09 7.04 13.98
CA ALA A 118 8.74 8.07 14.94
C ALA A 118 7.43 7.77 15.70
N SER A 119 6.37 7.37 14.99
CA SER A 119 5.03 7.18 15.57
C SER A 119 4.76 5.76 16.05
N ARG A 120 5.40 4.78 15.43
CA ARG A 120 5.09 3.34 15.52
C ARG A 120 3.67 3.00 15.05
N ILE A 121 3.07 3.83 14.17
CA ILE A 121 1.71 3.66 13.67
C ILE A 121 1.74 3.52 12.14
N SER A 122 1.48 2.31 11.64
CA SER A 122 1.54 1.99 10.20
C SER A 122 0.51 2.76 9.36
N SER A 123 -0.69 2.97 9.88
CA SER A 123 -1.74 3.72 9.16
C SER A 123 -1.39 5.19 9.03
N LEU A 124 -0.86 5.83 10.09
CA LEU A 124 -0.38 7.20 10.02
C LEU A 124 0.73 7.34 8.98
N SER A 125 1.68 6.40 8.97
CA SER A 125 2.77 6.38 7.99
C SER A 125 2.26 6.28 6.55
N ALA A 126 1.24 5.46 6.33
CA ALA A 126 0.60 5.31 5.02
C ALA A 126 -0.10 6.60 4.57
N LEU A 127 -0.82 7.26 5.49
CA LEU A 127 -1.52 8.51 5.21
C LEU A 127 -0.53 9.63 4.89
N VAL A 128 0.53 9.79 5.70
CA VAL A 128 1.57 10.82 5.47
C VAL A 128 2.29 10.57 4.14
N ALA A 129 2.69 9.33 3.86
CA ALA A 129 3.36 9.00 2.60
C ALA A 129 2.45 9.25 1.38
N ALA A 130 1.15 8.93 1.48
CA ALA A 130 0.20 9.15 0.41
C ALA A 130 -0.05 10.65 0.15
N VAL A 131 -0.25 11.44 1.19
CA VAL A 131 -0.50 12.89 1.08
C VAL A 131 0.71 13.65 0.56
N LEU A 132 1.93 13.25 0.95
CA LEU A 132 3.17 13.87 0.50
C LEU A 132 3.64 13.39 -0.88
N ALA A 133 3.09 12.29 -1.42
CA ALA A 133 3.55 11.78 -2.72
C ALA A 133 3.36 12.78 -3.89
N PRO A 134 2.22 13.49 -4.05
CA PRO A 134 2.10 14.51 -5.09
C PRO A 134 3.13 15.65 -4.94
N PHE A 135 3.50 16.02 -3.70
CA PHE A 135 4.55 16.99 -3.44
C PHE A 135 5.93 16.47 -3.90
N TRP A 136 6.27 15.21 -3.58
CA TRP A 136 7.50 14.58 -4.08
C TRP A 136 7.54 14.48 -5.61
N MET A 137 6.39 14.19 -6.26
CA MET A 137 6.28 14.18 -7.72
C MET A 137 6.60 15.54 -8.31
N TRP A 138 6.00 16.58 -7.78
CA TRP A 138 6.26 17.96 -8.22
C TRP A 138 7.73 18.34 -8.00
N LEU A 139 8.25 18.13 -6.80
CA LEU A 139 9.61 18.50 -6.41
C LEU A 139 10.68 17.79 -7.25
N LEU A 140 10.46 16.53 -7.60
CA LEU A 140 11.38 15.68 -8.37
C LEU A 140 11.15 15.73 -9.88
N GLY A 141 10.41 16.74 -10.38
CA GLY A 141 10.20 16.97 -11.81
C GLY A 141 9.29 15.98 -12.50
N ARG A 142 8.44 15.27 -11.76
CA ARG A 142 7.46 14.32 -12.28
C ARG A 142 6.04 14.85 -12.15
N GLY A 143 5.83 16.08 -12.62
CA GLY A 143 4.52 16.74 -12.66
C GLY A 143 3.45 15.94 -13.43
N ASP A 144 3.88 15.14 -14.41
CA ASP A 144 3.06 14.21 -15.18
C ASP A 144 2.32 13.17 -14.31
N LEU A 145 2.86 12.86 -13.13
CA LEU A 145 2.30 11.87 -12.20
C LEU A 145 1.40 12.46 -11.11
N VAL A 146 1.35 13.78 -10.95
CA VAL A 146 0.67 14.44 -9.82
C VAL A 146 -0.82 14.09 -9.76
N VAL A 147 -1.49 14.03 -10.91
CA VAL A 147 -2.92 13.67 -10.98
C VAL A 147 -3.13 12.23 -10.49
N LEU A 148 -2.35 11.28 -11.01
CA LEU A 148 -2.42 9.89 -10.55
C LEU A 148 -2.10 9.80 -9.05
N GLY A 149 -1.04 10.46 -8.59
CA GLY A 149 -0.64 10.50 -7.19
C GLY A 149 -1.74 11.03 -6.27
N GLY A 150 -2.40 12.11 -6.68
CA GLY A 150 -3.54 12.68 -5.95
C GLY A 150 -4.74 11.74 -5.87
N LEU A 151 -5.08 11.07 -6.98
CA LEU A 151 -6.16 10.09 -7.01
C LEU A 151 -5.87 8.88 -6.11
N LEU A 152 -4.64 8.35 -6.16
CA LEU A 152 -4.22 7.24 -5.30
C LEU A 152 -4.19 7.65 -3.82
N ALA A 153 -3.72 8.87 -3.51
CA ALA A 153 -3.74 9.41 -2.16
C ALA A 153 -5.17 9.52 -1.62
N LEU A 154 -6.09 10.06 -2.41
CA LEU A 154 -7.52 10.14 -2.05
C LEU A 154 -8.11 8.75 -1.76
N LEU A 155 -7.82 7.77 -2.62
CA LEU A 155 -8.29 6.40 -2.42
C LEU A 155 -7.69 5.78 -1.15
N ILE A 156 -6.42 6.05 -0.84
CA ILE A 156 -5.79 5.61 0.41
C ILE A 156 -6.49 6.24 1.61
N LEU A 157 -6.79 7.55 1.58
CA LEU A 157 -7.52 8.24 2.64
C LEU A 157 -8.89 7.57 2.87
N LEU A 158 -9.66 7.35 1.80
CA LEU A 158 -10.97 6.69 1.87
C LEU A 158 -10.87 5.27 2.45
N ARG A 159 -9.86 4.49 2.02
CA ARG A 159 -9.64 3.12 2.53
C ARG A 159 -9.11 3.08 3.97
N HIS A 160 -8.62 4.20 4.49
CA HIS A 160 -8.13 4.33 5.87
C HIS A 160 -9.13 5.02 6.80
N GLU A 161 -10.36 5.28 6.37
CA GLU A 161 -11.39 5.93 7.19
C GLU A 161 -11.50 5.31 8.60
N PRO A 162 -11.62 3.99 8.79
CA PRO A 162 -11.68 3.41 10.14
C PRO A 162 -10.38 3.60 10.96
N ASN A 163 -9.22 3.73 10.28
CA ASN A 163 -7.96 4.03 10.95
C ASN A 163 -7.89 5.50 11.37
N ILE A 164 -8.38 6.41 10.52
CA ILE A 164 -8.42 7.85 10.80
C ILE A 164 -9.28 8.09 12.05
N ARG A 165 -10.44 7.43 12.16
CA ARG A 165 -11.26 7.51 13.38
C ARG A 165 -10.47 7.04 14.61
N ARG A 166 -9.84 5.85 14.56
CA ARG A 166 -9.03 5.35 15.68
C ARG A 166 -7.79 6.20 15.97
N LEU A 167 -7.23 6.90 14.98
CA LEU A 167 -6.14 7.86 15.20
C LEU A 167 -6.63 9.07 16.00
N ILE A 168 -7.81 9.60 15.68
CA ILE A 168 -8.44 10.72 16.40
C ILE A 168 -8.78 10.28 17.83
N ASP A 169 -9.32 9.08 18.01
CA ASP A 169 -9.69 8.52 19.31
C ASP A 169 -8.47 8.01 20.14
N GLY A 170 -7.25 8.06 19.58
CA GLY A 170 -6.04 7.56 20.24
C GLY A 170 -5.97 6.04 20.41
N THR A 171 -6.82 5.28 19.71
CA THR A 171 -6.97 3.82 19.84
C THR A 171 -6.32 3.02 18.69
N GLU A 172 -5.65 3.68 17.74
CA GLU A 172 -5.01 3.00 16.61
C GLU A 172 -3.85 2.10 17.05
N PRO A 173 -3.83 0.82 16.63
CA PRO A 173 -2.81 -0.14 17.08
C PRO A 173 -1.41 0.22 16.61
N ARG A 174 -0.43 0.16 17.52
CA ARG A 174 0.98 0.41 17.21
C ARG A 174 1.67 -0.83 16.62
N ILE A 175 2.71 -0.62 15.83
CA ILE A 175 3.60 -1.67 15.28
C ILE A 175 4.33 -2.33 16.45
N GLY A 176 4.36 -3.69 16.47
CA GLY A 176 5.08 -4.47 17.48
C GLY A 176 4.32 -4.71 18.80
N ARG A 177 3.12 -4.16 18.99
CA ARG A 177 2.21 -4.62 20.06
C ARG A 177 1.42 -5.83 19.54
N ARG A 178 1.50 -6.95 20.25
CA ARG A 178 0.56 -8.07 20.12
C ARG A 178 -0.77 -7.56 20.69
N GLY A 179 -1.82 -7.59 19.87
CA GLY A 179 -3.18 -7.32 20.31
C GLY A 179 -3.70 -8.49 21.10
#